data_c1b8ccf79ae57c1d6d40df0516741ae3
#
_entry.id   c1b8ccf79ae57c1d6d40df0516741ae3
#
_cell.length_a   1.000
_cell.length_b   1.000
_cell.length_c   1.000
_cell.angle_alpha   90.00
_cell.angle_beta   90.00
_cell.angle_gamma   90.00
#
_symmetry.space_group_name_H-M   'P 1'
#
loop_
_entity.id
_entity.type
_entity.pdbx_description
1 polymer ?
#
loop_
_entity_poly.entity_id
_entity_poly.type
_entity_poly.pdbx_seq_one_letter_code
_entity_poly.pdbx_strand_id
1 'polypeptide(L)' 'MPYYVYAVHTDSKVNRFCGSFADYRGAEICERDNHRGDGPGGHHVIMMLYAENKTHALQRLKQIRREKGLPTN' A
#
# COMPACT_ATOMS: atom_id res chain seq x y z
N MET A 1 -13.18 10.69 2.62
CA MET A 1 -12.53 9.53 1.98
C MET A 1 -11.31 9.11 2.79
N PRO A 2 -11.22 7.86 3.21
CA PRO A 2 -10.10 7.42 4.03
C PRO A 2 -8.83 7.18 3.22
N TYR A 3 -7.71 7.16 3.92
CA TYR A 3 -6.42 6.75 3.38
C TYR A 3 -6.19 5.28 3.71
N TYR A 4 -5.73 4.52 2.73
CA TYR A 4 -5.42 3.10 2.88
C TYR A 4 -3.93 2.89 2.71
N VAL A 5 -3.33 2.14 3.63
CA VAL A 5 -1.89 1.84 3.58
C VAL A 5 -1.70 0.36 3.32
N TYR A 6 -0.94 0.04 2.29
CA TYR A 6 -0.65 -1.34 1.88
C TYR A 6 0.84 -1.58 1.77
N ALA A 7 1.27 -2.76 2.19
CA ALA A 7 2.59 -3.27 1.87
C ALA A 7 2.45 -4.06 0.57
N VAL A 8 3.03 -3.54 -0.50
CA VAL A 8 2.92 -4.08 -1.85
C VAL A 8 4.15 -4.92 -2.16
N HIS A 9 3.96 -6.20 -2.42
CA HIS A 9 5.08 -7.08 -2.80
C HIS A 9 5.53 -6.76 -4.22
N THR A 10 6.85 -6.69 -4.40
CA THR A 10 7.43 -6.44 -5.72
C THR A 10 7.62 -7.72 -6.52
N ASP A 11 7.71 -8.88 -5.86
CA ASP A 11 7.97 -10.16 -6.49
C ASP A 11 6.72 -11.03 -6.67
N SER A 12 5.60 -10.61 -6.11
CA SER A 12 4.36 -11.38 -6.19
C SER A 12 3.17 -10.46 -6.30
N LYS A 13 1.98 -11.05 -6.49
CA LYS A 13 0.72 -10.31 -6.61
C LYS A 13 0.14 -9.90 -5.26
N VAL A 14 0.79 -10.26 -4.17
CA VAL A 14 0.26 -10.09 -2.82
C VAL A 14 0.38 -8.65 -2.35
N ASN A 15 -0.70 -8.17 -1.74
CA ASN A 15 -0.73 -6.87 -1.06
C ASN A 15 -1.17 -7.13 0.37
N ARG A 16 -0.40 -6.65 1.34
CA ARG A 16 -0.77 -6.77 2.75
C ARG A 16 -1.43 -5.48 3.21
N PHE A 17 -2.63 -5.59 3.73
CA PHE A 17 -3.33 -4.43 4.28
C PHE A 17 -2.70 -4.03 5.62
N CYS A 18 -2.24 -2.79 5.71
CA CYS A 18 -1.60 -2.27 6.92
C CYS A 18 -2.57 -1.47 7.79
N GLY A 19 -3.49 -0.75 7.19
CA GLY A 19 -4.47 0.01 7.93
C GLY A 19 -5.23 1.00 7.08
N SER A 20 -6.33 1.53 7.63
CA SER A 20 -7.08 2.62 7.01
C SER A 20 -7.22 3.75 8.01
N PHE A 21 -7.15 4.99 7.54
CA PHE A 21 -7.11 6.18 8.39
C PHE A 21 -7.98 7.28 7.81
N ALA A 22 -8.68 7.99 8.70
CA ALA A 22 -9.54 9.09 8.29
C ALA A 22 -8.73 10.32 7.87
N ASP A 23 -7.50 10.47 8.38
CA ASP A 23 -6.65 11.61 8.07
C ASP A 23 -5.29 11.16 7.53
N TYR A 24 -4.61 12.10 6.88
CA TYR A 24 -3.31 11.87 6.27
C TYR A 24 -2.23 11.55 7.31
N ARG A 25 -2.29 12.21 8.45
CA ARG A 25 -1.26 12.08 9.48
C ARG A 25 -1.18 10.67 10.06
N GLY A 26 -2.34 10.06 10.33
CA GLY A 26 -2.38 8.67 10.80
C GLY A 26 -1.80 7.72 9.78
N ALA A 27 -2.15 7.91 8.51
CA ALA A 27 -1.63 7.08 7.42
C ALA A 27 -0.12 7.26 7.27
N GLU A 28 0.38 8.48 7.39
CA GLU A 28 1.81 8.77 7.31
C GLU A 28 2.60 8.07 8.41
N ILE A 29 2.08 8.10 9.64
CA ILE A 29 2.71 7.41 10.76
C ILE A 29 2.75 5.90 10.52
N CYS A 30 1.65 5.33 10.04
CA CYS A 30 1.59 3.91 9.72
C CYS A 30 2.59 3.54 8.62
N GLU A 31 2.69 4.35 7.58
CA GLU A 31 3.66 4.15 6.51
C GLU A 31 5.08 4.14 7.05
N ARG A 32 5.40 5.12 7.88
CA ARG A 32 6.74 5.24 8.48
C ARG A 32 7.08 4.03 9.35
N ASP A 33 6.14 3.60 10.19
CA ASP A 33 6.36 2.46 11.08
C ASP A 33 6.56 1.16 10.30
N ASN A 34 5.81 0.98 9.21
CA ASN A 34 5.96 -0.21 8.38
C ASN A 34 7.28 -0.22 7.61
N HIS A 35 7.76 0.95 7.18
CA HIS A 35 9.08 1.04 6.56
C HIS A 35 10.19 0.59 7.50
N ARG A 36 10.07 0.91 8.78
CA ARG A 36 11.05 0.47 9.79
C ARG A 36 11.06 -1.04 9.96
N GLY A 37 9.91 -1.68 9.78
CA GLY A 37 9.79 -3.13 9.90
C GLY A 37 10.37 -3.90 8.73
N ASP A 38 10.51 -3.25 7.59
CA ASP A 38 11.08 -3.85 6.37
C ASP A 38 12.60 -3.68 6.39
N GLY A 39 13.31 -4.55 7.01
CA GLY A 39 14.76 -4.46 7.04
C GLY A 39 15.40 -4.43 5.64
N PRO A 40 16.73 -4.27 5.54
CA PRO A 40 17.42 -4.27 4.26
C PRO A 40 17.17 -5.59 3.52
N GLY A 41 16.77 -5.51 2.25
CA GLY A 41 16.42 -6.67 1.45
C GLY A 41 14.93 -6.99 1.44
N GLY A 42 14.10 -6.17 2.05
CA GLY A 42 12.65 -6.35 1.99
C GLY A 42 12.13 -6.20 0.56
N HIS A 43 11.21 -7.09 0.18
CA HIS A 43 10.59 -7.08 -1.14
C HIS A 43 9.22 -6.40 -1.11
N HIS A 44 9.09 -5.39 -0.28
CA HIS A 44 7.84 -4.64 -0.10
C HIS A 44 8.06 -3.16 -0.33
N VAL A 45 7.06 -2.53 -0.91
CA VAL A 45 6.97 -1.07 -0.98
C VAL A 45 5.71 -0.68 -0.25
N ILE A 46 5.82 0.27 0.70
CA ILE A 46 4.64 0.75 1.41
C ILE A 46 3.99 1.85 0.57
N MET A 47 2.71 1.69 0.28
CA MET A 47 1.95 2.65 -0.52
C MET A 47 0.75 3.16 0.25
N MET A 48 0.52 4.48 0.17
CA MET A 48 -0.64 5.14 0.73
C MET A 48 -1.59 5.51 -0.41
N LEU A 49 -2.86 5.15 -0.28
CA LEU A 49 -3.88 5.39 -1.29
C LEU A 49 -5.05 6.16 -0.69
N TYR A 50 -5.55 7.13 -1.42
CA TYR A 50 -6.76 7.86 -1.05
C TYR A 50 -7.91 7.31 -1.88
N ALA A 51 -8.89 6.69 -1.22
CA ALA A 51 -9.98 5.99 -1.92
C ALA A 51 -11.28 6.04 -1.11
N GLU A 52 -12.39 5.82 -1.77
CA GLU A 52 -13.71 5.85 -1.14
C GLU A 52 -13.96 4.65 -0.22
N ASN A 53 -13.42 3.50 -0.59
CA ASN A 53 -13.56 2.27 0.17
C ASN A 53 -12.43 1.31 -0.18
N LYS A 54 -12.38 0.17 0.49
CA LYS A 54 -11.32 -0.81 0.31
C LYS A 54 -11.28 -1.37 -1.11
N THR A 55 -12.44 -1.62 -1.70
CA THR A 55 -12.53 -2.14 -3.06
C THR A 55 -11.92 -1.15 -4.05
N HIS A 56 -12.26 0.14 -3.91
CA HIS A 56 -11.70 1.20 -4.74
C HIS A 56 -10.17 1.30 -4.55
N ALA A 57 -9.71 1.18 -3.31
CA ALA A 57 -8.27 1.21 -3.01
C ALA A 57 -7.54 0.07 -3.72
N LEU A 58 -8.10 -1.13 -3.70
CA LEU A 58 -7.50 -2.28 -4.38
C LEU A 58 -7.47 -2.11 -5.90
N GLN A 59 -8.50 -1.51 -6.48
CA GLN A 59 -8.52 -1.21 -7.92
C GLN A 59 -7.42 -0.21 -8.28
N ARG A 60 -7.26 0.84 -7.49
CA ARG A 60 -6.20 1.83 -7.70
C ARG A 60 -4.81 1.20 -7.55
N LEU A 61 -4.67 0.33 -6.57
CA LEU A 61 -3.41 -0.37 -6.33
C LEU A 61 -3.03 -1.25 -7.52
N LYS A 62 -4.00 -1.94 -8.09
CA LYS A 62 -3.80 -2.77 -9.28
C LYS A 62 -3.32 -1.92 -10.45
N GLN A 63 -3.91 -0.75 -10.65
CA GLN A 63 -3.50 0.17 -11.70
C GLN A 63 -2.07 0.66 -11.48
N ILE A 64 -1.71 1.00 -10.25
CA ILE A 64 -0.35 1.44 -9.91
C ILE A 64 0.67 0.33 -10.20
N ARG A 65 0.34 -0.92 -9.87
CA ARG A 65 1.20 -2.06 -10.19
C ARG A 65 1.46 -2.18 -11.68
N ARG A 66 0.43 -2.00 -12.50
CA ARG A 66 0.57 -2.03 -13.96
C ARG A 66 1.49 -0.93 -14.45
N GLU A 67 1.32 0.28 -13.94
CA GLU A 67 2.13 1.43 -14.33
C GLU A 67 3.60 1.24 -13.96
N LYS A 68 3.87 0.56 -12.87
CA LYS A 68 5.24 0.31 -12.40
C LYS A 68 5.83 -1.00 -12.91
N GLY A 69 5.07 -1.77 -13.68
CA GLY A 69 5.53 -3.05 -14.20
C GLY A 69 5.63 -4.15 -13.16
N LEU A 70 4.90 -4.02 -12.05
CA LEU A 70 4.87 -5.03 -11.00
C LEU A 70 3.87 -6.14 -11.33
N PRO A 71 4.03 -7.35 -10.73
CA PRO A 71 3.08 -8.43 -10.95
C PRO A 71 1.66 -8.04 -10.58
N THR A 72 0.69 -8.33 -11.46
CA THR A 72 -0.73 -8.08 -11.23
C THR A 72 -1.55 -9.30 -11.57
N ASN A 73 -2.76 -9.34 -11.02
CA ASN A 73 -3.74 -10.33 -11.42
C ASN A 73 -4.39 -9.94 -12.75
#